data_9941165f9b8be4213df95684df95bb42
#
_entry.id   9941165f9b8be4213df95684df95bb42
#
_cell.length_a   1.000
_cell.length_b   1.000
_cell.length_c   1.000
_cell.angle_alpha   90.00
_cell.angle_beta   90.00
_cell.angle_gamma   90.00
#
_symmetry.space_group_name_H-M   'P 1'
#
loop_
_entity.id
_entity.type
_entity.pdbx_description
1 polymer ?
#
loop_
_entity_poly.entity_id
_entity_poly.type
_entity_poly.pdbx_seq_one_letter_code
_entity_poly.pdbx_strand_id
1 'polypeptide(L)'
;VSLRTIPMGLPGEKPYDIAKDPQLLRETRRASQETGVELHDTENARIAPGIDVASYEPALSAAAELGIHHILSNIWTPDKAFYTEQFAKLCDLAAQYEQTVSVEFVTWASVTNLQQAKELLLASGKKNVGIVVDCLHFYRSRVRLEELDDCPQEWFYYAHLCDCEAPIPTDEESLIHTGRAERLYPGEGAIPIHEIISHIP
;
A
#
# COMPACT_ATOMS: atom_id res chain seq x y z
N VAL A 1 3.13 9.76 8.49
CA VAL A 1 3.08 8.36 8.90
C VAL A 1 1.88 7.68 8.30
N SER A 2 1.97 6.37 8.02
CA SER A 2 0.82 5.52 7.70
C SER A 2 -0.01 5.25 8.95
N LEU A 3 -1.33 5.30 8.82
CA LEU A 3 -2.25 4.93 9.87
C LEU A 3 -3.08 3.72 9.43
N ARG A 4 -3.27 2.75 10.31
CA ARG A 4 -4.12 1.61 10.00
C ARG A 4 -5.55 1.86 10.43
N THR A 5 -6.37 2.44 9.55
CA THR A 5 -7.81 2.62 9.79
C THR A 5 -8.62 1.36 9.47
N ILE A 6 -8.03 0.42 8.69
CA ILE A 6 -8.62 -0.85 8.32
C ILE A 6 -7.96 -1.96 9.16
N PRO A 7 -8.68 -2.60 10.10
CA PRO A 7 -8.15 -3.74 10.84
C PRO A 7 -7.77 -4.89 9.89
N MET A 8 -6.60 -5.49 10.08
CA MET A 8 -6.15 -6.59 9.24
C MET A 8 -6.67 -7.96 9.68
N GLY A 9 -7.13 -8.07 10.93
CA GLY A 9 -7.60 -9.34 11.50
C GLY A 9 -6.48 -10.37 11.69
N LEU A 10 -5.25 -9.92 11.90
CA LEU A 10 -4.12 -10.82 12.11
C LEU A 10 -4.12 -11.42 13.51
N PRO A 11 -3.60 -12.65 13.69
CA PRO A 11 -3.42 -13.24 15.01
C PRO A 11 -2.59 -12.32 15.93
N GLY A 12 -3.14 -11.98 17.10
CA GLY A 12 -2.46 -11.11 18.08
C GLY A 12 -2.59 -9.60 17.81
N GLU A 13 -3.25 -9.20 16.72
CA GLU A 13 -3.59 -7.79 16.49
C GLU A 13 -4.51 -7.28 17.60
N LYS A 14 -4.14 -6.14 18.22
CA LYS A 14 -5.02 -5.51 19.20
C LYS A 14 -6.26 -4.99 18.47
N PRO A 15 -7.46 -5.37 18.91
CA PRO A 15 -8.67 -4.88 18.25
C PRO A 15 -8.81 -3.38 18.53
N TYR A 16 -8.59 -2.57 17.53
CA TYR A 16 -9.04 -1.19 17.50
C TYR A 16 -9.69 -0.93 16.13
N ASP A 17 -10.73 -0.14 16.14
CA ASP A 17 -11.42 0.24 14.90
C ASP A 17 -11.73 1.74 15.04
N ILE A 18 -10.86 2.56 14.48
CA ILE A 18 -10.93 4.02 14.61
C ILE A 18 -12.21 4.57 13.96
N ALA A 19 -12.77 3.85 12.98
CA ALA A 19 -14.02 4.23 12.35
C ALA A 19 -15.24 4.01 13.26
N LYS A 20 -15.12 3.14 14.26
CA LYS A 20 -16.17 2.83 15.23
C LYS A 20 -15.96 3.47 16.59
N ASP A 21 -14.80 4.12 16.80
CA ASP A 21 -14.46 4.79 18.06
C ASP A 21 -14.28 6.31 17.85
N PRO A 22 -15.33 7.10 18.03
CA PRO A 22 -15.25 8.56 17.88
C PRO A 22 -14.32 9.24 18.87
N GLN A 23 -14.04 8.62 20.03
CA GLN A 23 -13.08 9.17 20.98
C GLN A 23 -11.67 8.98 20.44
N LEU A 24 -11.32 7.77 20.02
CA LEU A 24 -10.02 7.46 19.43
C LEU A 24 -9.75 8.32 18.19
N LEU A 25 -10.75 8.52 17.33
CA LEU A 25 -10.63 9.38 16.15
C LEU A 25 -10.28 10.83 16.53
N ARG A 26 -10.96 11.40 17.51
CA ARG A 26 -10.66 12.76 18.01
C ARG A 26 -9.28 12.86 18.65
N GLU A 27 -8.92 11.87 19.47
CA GLU A 27 -7.60 11.82 20.13
C GLU A 27 -6.47 11.68 19.13
N THR A 28 -6.62 10.85 18.09
CA THR A 28 -5.66 10.70 16.99
C THR A 28 -5.47 12.02 16.23
N ARG A 29 -6.58 12.68 15.87
CA ARG A 29 -6.52 14.00 15.21
C ARG A 29 -5.78 15.02 16.08
N ARG A 30 -6.13 15.10 17.37
CA ARG A 30 -5.48 16.00 18.31
C ARG A 30 -3.98 15.70 18.42
N ALA A 31 -3.59 14.43 18.57
CA ALA A 31 -2.18 14.04 18.67
C ALA A 31 -1.40 14.42 17.41
N SER A 32 -1.96 14.21 16.21
CA SER A 32 -1.35 14.66 14.95
C SER A 32 -1.12 16.18 14.96
N GLN A 33 -2.12 16.96 15.36
CA GLN A 33 -2.02 18.43 15.40
C GLN A 33 -1.03 18.94 16.46
N GLU A 34 -1.02 18.35 17.66
CA GLU A 34 -0.13 18.75 18.76
C GLU A 34 1.33 18.38 18.50
N THR A 35 1.58 17.29 17.79
CA THR A 35 2.95 16.80 17.49
C THR A 35 3.49 17.28 16.15
N GLY A 36 2.62 17.76 15.26
CA GLY A 36 2.98 18.09 13.87
C GLY A 36 3.28 16.85 13.01
N VAL A 37 2.94 15.65 13.49
CA VAL A 37 3.11 14.40 12.72
C VAL A 37 1.97 14.29 11.71
N GLU A 38 2.29 14.39 10.43
CA GLU A 38 1.34 14.26 9.34
C GLU A 38 0.89 12.80 9.17
N LEU A 39 -0.43 12.61 9.03
CA LEU A 39 -1.05 11.33 8.67
C LEU A 39 -1.19 11.30 7.16
N HIS A 40 -0.32 10.56 6.48
CA HIS A 40 -0.19 10.61 5.02
C HIS A 40 -1.13 9.66 4.31
N ASP A 41 -1.11 8.40 4.74
CA ASP A 41 -1.85 7.32 4.11
C ASP A 41 -2.50 6.39 5.12
N THR A 42 -3.43 5.58 4.65
CA THR A 42 -3.99 4.46 5.42
C THR A 42 -3.77 3.13 4.73
N GLU A 43 -3.47 2.13 5.51
CA GLU A 43 -3.32 0.75 5.08
C GLU A 43 -4.26 -0.17 5.86
N ASN A 44 -4.75 -1.27 5.32
CA ASN A 44 -4.50 -1.80 4.00
C ASN A 44 -5.83 -2.27 3.41
N ALA A 45 -6.29 -1.66 2.32
CA ALA A 45 -7.50 -2.08 1.62
C ALA A 45 -7.19 -3.30 0.74
N ARG A 46 -7.26 -4.50 1.32
CA ARG A 46 -6.95 -5.75 0.62
C ARG A 46 -8.06 -6.13 -0.36
N ILE A 47 -7.66 -6.59 -1.55
CA ILE A 47 -8.57 -7.19 -2.53
C ILE A 47 -8.33 -8.70 -2.53
N ALA A 48 -9.29 -9.46 -2.01
CA ALA A 48 -9.24 -10.91 -1.89
C ALA A 48 -10.65 -11.51 -2.00
N PRO A 49 -10.77 -12.81 -2.33
CA PRO A 49 -12.07 -13.48 -2.31
C PRO A 49 -12.76 -13.36 -0.95
N GLY A 50 -14.07 -13.08 -0.98
CA GLY A 50 -14.86 -12.92 0.24
C GLY A 50 -14.77 -11.56 0.93
N ILE A 51 -13.95 -10.65 0.44
CA ILE A 51 -13.89 -9.25 0.90
C ILE A 51 -14.74 -8.40 -0.05
N ASP A 52 -15.76 -7.74 0.51
CA ASP A 52 -16.49 -6.69 -0.19
C ASP A 52 -15.80 -5.36 0.05
N VAL A 53 -15.26 -4.74 -1.02
CA VAL A 53 -14.56 -3.44 -0.91
C VAL A 53 -15.47 -2.32 -0.43
N ALA A 54 -16.79 -2.43 -0.58
CA ALA A 54 -17.74 -1.47 -0.03
C ALA A 54 -17.72 -1.45 1.52
N SER A 55 -17.28 -2.55 2.16
CA SER A 55 -17.14 -2.62 3.62
C SER A 55 -16.04 -1.70 4.18
N TYR A 56 -15.16 -1.18 3.32
CA TYR A 56 -14.12 -0.23 3.72
C TYR A 56 -14.63 1.21 3.91
N GLU A 57 -15.85 1.51 3.47
CA GLU A 57 -16.41 2.86 3.51
C GLU A 57 -16.24 3.56 4.89
N PRO A 58 -16.57 2.95 6.04
CA PRO A 58 -16.39 3.64 7.33
C PRO A 58 -14.91 3.98 7.62
N ALA A 59 -13.97 3.13 7.21
CA ALA A 59 -12.55 3.35 7.41
C ALA A 59 -12.00 4.47 6.50
N LEU A 60 -12.49 4.55 5.26
CA LEU A 60 -12.14 5.60 4.32
C LEU A 60 -12.69 6.96 4.78
N SER A 61 -13.93 6.99 5.27
CA SER A 61 -14.55 8.17 5.88
C SER A 61 -13.74 8.67 7.07
N ALA A 62 -13.37 7.78 8.00
CA ALA A 62 -12.55 8.12 9.16
C ALA A 62 -11.15 8.63 8.75
N ALA A 63 -10.55 8.02 7.73
CA ALA A 63 -9.28 8.46 7.16
C ALA A 63 -9.39 9.88 6.60
N ALA A 64 -10.44 10.18 5.82
CA ALA A 64 -10.70 11.51 5.29
C ALA A 64 -10.89 12.55 6.40
N GLU A 65 -11.61 12.21 7.48
CA GLU A 65 -11.75 13.07 8.64
C GLU A 65 -10.41 13.39 9.32
N LEU A 66 -9.43 12.52 9.21
CA LEU A 66 -8.06 12.71 9.71
C LEU A 66 -7.14 13.44 8.71
N GLY A 67 -7.65 13.81 7.53
CA GLY A 67 -6.88 14.46 6.48
C GLY A 67 -6.00 13.50 5.67
N ILE A 68 -6.29 12.20 5.71
CA ILE A 68 -5.59 11.17 4.94
C ILE A 68 -6.17 11.09 3.53
N HIS A 69 -5.33 11.31 2.53
CA HIS A 69 -5.73 11.33 1.12
C HIS A 69 -5.26 10.12 0.32
N HIS A 70 -4.46 9.23 0.89
CA HIS A 70 -3.90 8.09 0.17
C HIS A 70 -4.27 6.77 0.85
N ILE A 71 -4.70 5.79 0.04
CA ILE A 71 -5.08 4.46 0.51
C ILE A 71 -4.15 3.46 -0.14
N LEU A 72 -3.47 2.65 0.68
CA LEU A 72 -2.69 1.53 0.21
C LEU A 72 -3.60 0.32 -0.02
N SER A 73 -3.45 -0.34 -1.16
CA SER A 73 -4.15 -1.58 -1.51
C SER A 73 -3.18 -2.63 -2.03
N ASN A 74 -3.44 -3.89 -1.75
CA ASN A 74 -2.74 -5.01 -2.39
C ASN A 74 -3.69 -6.17 -2.72
N ILE A 75 -3.24 -7.05 -3.64
CA ILE A 75 -4.09 -8.01 -4.34
C ILE A 75 -3.75 -9.43 -3.91
N TRP A 76 -4.76 -10.17 -3.42
CA TRP A 76 -4.63 -11.52 -2.86
C TRP A 76 -5.53 -12.54 -3.56
N THR A 77 -5.67 -12.43 -4.87
CA THR A 77 -6.39 -13.37 -5.72
C THR A 77 -5.78 -13.38 -7.11
N PRO A 78 -5.60 -14.53 -7.75
CA PRO A 78 -5.11 -14.63 -9.12
C PRO A 78 -6.18 -14.28 -10.19
N ASP A 79 -7.45 -14.14 -9.80
CA ASP A 79 -8.53 -13.80 -10.73
C ASP A 79 -8.42 -12.34 -11.19
N LYS A 80 -7.83 -12.14 -12.36
CA LYS A 80 -7.54 -10.81 -12.93
C LYS A 80 -8.81 -10.00 -13.19
N ALA A 81 -9.88 -10.64 -13.65
CA ALA A 81 -11.13 -9.94 -13.91
C ALA A 81 -11.76 -9.45 -12.60
N PHE A 82 -11.81 -10.33 -11.61
CA PHE A 82 -12.33 -10.01 -10.29
C PHE A 82 -11.53 -8.87 -9.64
N TYR A 83 -10.21 -8.99 -9.52
CA TYR A 83 -9.45 -7.96 -8.81
C TYR A 83 -9.45 -6.61 -9.53
N THR A 84 -9.50 -6.59 -10.86
CA THR A 84 -9.61 -5.34 -11.63
C THR A 84 -10.94 -4.64 -11.36
N GLU A 85 -12.04 -5.40 -11.33
CA GLU A 85 -13.36 -4.86 -10.99
C GLU A 85 -13.41 -4.33 -9.54
N GLN A 86 -12.89 -5.10 -8.58
CA GLN A 86 -12.87 -4.68 -7.18
C GLN A 86 -11.97 -3.46 -6.95
N PHE A 87 -10.81 -3.40 -7.60
CA PHE A 87 -9.94 -2.23 -7.53
C PHE A 87 -10.62 -0.97 -8.10
N ALA A 88 -11.32 -1.10 -9.23
CA ALA A 88 -12.09 0.01 -9.79
C ALA A 88 -13.22 0.48 -8.84
N LYS A 89 -13.93 -0.45 -8.19
CA LYS A 89 -14.96 -0.12 -7.18
C LYS A 89 -14.34 0.57 -5.95
N LEU A 90 -13.18 0.12 -5.49
CA LEU A 90 -12.45 0.76 -4.40
C LEU A 90 -12.05 2.20 -4.76
N CYS A 91 -11.59 2.43 -6.00
CA CYS A 91 -11.28 3.77 -6.48
C CYS A 91 -12.53 4.68 -6.53
N ASP A 92 -13.68 4.15 -6.98
CA ASP A 92 -14.94 4.90 -6.99
C ASP A 92 -15.41 5.25 -5.57
N LEU A 93 -15.23 4.35 -4.62
CA LEU A 93 -15.54 4.60 -3.22
C LEU A 93 -14.60 5.67 -2.64
N ALA A 94 -13.30 5.53 -2.84
CA ALA A 94 -12.28 6.48 -2.37
C ALA A 94 -12.47 7.88 -2.95
N ALA A 95 -12.91 7.99 -4.21
CA ALA A 95 -13.18 9.27 -4.87
C ALA A 95 -14.27 10.09 -4.16
N GLN A 96 -15.21 9.46 -3.45
CA GLN A 96 -16.24 10.16 -2.67
C GLN A 96 -15.65 10.93 -1.48
N TYR A 97 -14.43 10.59 -1.09
CA TYR A 97 -13.68 11.18 0.01
C TYR A 97 -12.44 11.94 -0.47
N GLU A 98 -12.34 12.24 -1.77
CA GLU A 98 -11.19 12.91 -2.39
C GLU A 98 -9.86 12.14 -2.15
N GLN A 99 -9.94 10.80 -2.11
CA GLN A 99 -8.80 9.92 -1.84
C GLN A 99 -8.34 9.21 -3.11
N THR A 100 -7.05 8.92 -3.15
CA THR A 100 -6.42 8.07 -4.16
C THR A 100 -6.22 6.65 -3.64
N VAL A 101 -6.14 5.67 -4.54
CA VAL A 101 -5.84 4.28 -4.21
C VAL A 101 -4.54 3.88 -4.89
N SER A 102 -3.52 3.62 -4.10
CA SER A 102 -2.23 3.15 -4.60
C SER A 102 -2.08 1.65 -4.40
N VAL A 103 -1.75 0.93 -5.47
CA VAL A 103 -1.46 -0.50 -5.38
C VAL A 103 0.02 -0.70 -5.00
N GLU A 104 0.25 -1.45 -3.93
CA GLU A 104 1.56 -1.99 -3.60
C GLU A 104 1.66 -3.39 -4.20
N PHE A 105 2.65 -3.60 -5.08
CA PHE A 105 2.99 -4.94 -5.52
C PHE A 105 3.84 -5.63 -4.44
N VAL A 106 3.44 -6.84 -4.07
CA VAL A 106 4.05 -7.59 -2.97
C VAL A 106 4.58 -8.91 -3.49
N THR A 107 5.84 -9.20 -3.26
CA THR A 107 6.57 -10.35 -3.85
C THR A 107 5.87 -11.71 -3.70
N TRP A 108 5.03 -11.86 -2.67
CA TRP A 108 4.24 -13.09 -2.39
C TRP A 108 2.72 -12.90 -2.48
N ALA A 109 2.26 -11.79 -3.08
CA ALA A 109 0.84 -11.56 -3.38
C ALA A 109 0.50 -12.01 -4.81
N SER A 110 -0.64 -11.58 -5.35
CA SER A 110 -1.03 -11.90 -6.72
C SER A 110 -0.59 -10.85 -7.74
N VAL A 111 -0.41 -9.61 -7.32
CA VAL A 111 0.29 -8.57 -8.08
C VAL A 111 1.69 -8.44 -7.46
N THR A 112 2.69 -8.99 -8.14
CA THR A 112 4.03 -9.24 -7.57
C THR A 112 5.10 -8.29 -8.07
N ASN A 113 4.85 -7.52 -9.12
CA ASN A 113 5.84 -6.64 -9.73
C ASN A 113 5.21 -5.38 -10.34
N LEU A 114 6.06 -4.43 -10.73
CA LEU A 114 5.65 -3.14 -11.27
C LEU A 114 4.80 -3.27 -12.54
N GLN A 115 5.15 -4.19 -13.45
CA GLN A 115 4.41 -4.36 -14.71
C GLN A 115 2.96 -4.78 -14.46
N GLN A 116 2.73 -5.72 -13.53
CA GLN A 116 1.37 -6.13 -13.16
C GLN A 116 0.58 -5.02 -12.48
N ALA A 117 1.25 -4.19 -11.65
CA ALA A 117 0.64 -3.02 -11.05
C ALA A 117 0.21 -2.00 -12.14
N LYS A 118 1.09 -1.68 -13.10
CA LYS A 118 0.77 -0.82 -14.26
C LYS A 118 -0.45 -1.35 -15.03
N GLU A 119 -0.47 -2.65 -15.32
CA GLU A 119 -1.59 -3.28 -16.03
C GLU A 119 -2.91 -3.13 -15.27
N LEU A 120 -2.89 -3.30 -13.94
CA LEU A 120 -4.07 -3.12 -13.10
C LEU A 120 -4.58 -1.67 -13.15
N LEU A 121 -3.70 -0.69 -12.98
CA LEU A 121 -4.08 0.72 -13.03
C LEU A 121 -4.74 1.07 -14.37
N LEU A 122 -4.10 0.70 -15.48
CA LEU A 122 -4.61 0.94 -16.82
C LEU A 122 -5.96 0.24 -17.07
N ALA A 123 -6.08 -1.03 -16.66
CA ALA A 123 -7.30 -1.81 -16.85
C ALA A 123 -8.47 -1.30 -15.99
N SER A 124 -8.20 -0.69 -14.83
CA SER A 124 -9.23 -0.10 -13.97
C SER A 124 -9.94 1.09 -14.61
N GLY A 125 -9.26 1.81 -15.51
CA GLY A 125 -9.75 3.03 -16.16
C GLY A 125 -9.98 4.20 -15.21
N LYS A 126 -9.45 4.15 -13.98
CA LYS A 126 -9.63 5.19 -12.95
C LYS A 126 -8.49 6.21 -12.99
N LYS A 127 -8.76 7.41 -12.44
CA LYS A 127 -7.79 8.51 -12.41
C LYS A 127 -7.13 8.72 -11.05
N ASN A 128 -7.85 8.36 -9.99
CA ASN A 128 -7.37 8.46 -8.60
C ASN A 128 -6.59 7.20 -8.20
N VAL A 129 -5.62 6.81 -9.02
CA VAL A 129 -4.82 5.60 -8.85
C VAL A 129 -3.34 5.94 -8.66
N GLY A 130 -2.61 5.06 -7.98
CA GLY A 130 -1.17 5.19 -7.82
C GLY A 130 -0.48 3.85 -7.62
N ILE A 131 0.85 3.92 -7.54
CA ILE A 131 1.72 2.78 -7.22
C ILE A 131 2.53 3.13 -5.99
N VAL A 132 2.56 2.23 -5.02
CA VAL A 132 3.54 2.30 -3.92
C VAL A 132 4.74 1.47 -4.31
N VAL A 133 5.90 2.12 -4.35
CA VAL A 133 7.19 1.44 -4.49
C VAL A 133 7.72 1.15 -3.08
N ASP A 134 7.52 -0.09 -2.63
CA ASP A 134 8.24 -0.62 -1.46
C ASP A 134 9.59 -1.16 -1.96
N CYS A 135 10.69 -0.61 -1.46
CA CYS A 135 12.04 -0.94 -1.94
C CYS A 135 12.36 -2.42 -1.82
N LEU A 136 11.88 -3.12 -0.75
CA LEU A 136 12.08 -4.56 -0.60
C LEU A 136 11.34 -5.34 -1.68
N HIS A 137 10.08 -5.00 -1.93
CA HIS A 137 9.29 -5.66 -2.96
C HIS A 137 9.81 -5.37 -4.36
N PHE A 138 10.26 -4.14 -4.62
CA PHE A 138 10.93 -3.78 -5.87
C PHE A 138 12.16 -4.65 -6.12
N TYR A 139 13.08 -4.71 -5.15
CA TYR A 139 14.31 -5.47 -5.23
C TYR A 139 14.07 -6.97 -5.39
N ARG A 140 13.19 -7.54 -4.55
CA ARG A 140 12.91 -8.98 -4.53
C ARG A 140 12.11 -9.46 -5.73
N SER A 141 11.30 -8.60 -6.34
CA SER A 141 10.61 -8.89 -7.61
C SER A 141 11.51 -8.69 -8.83
N ARG A 142 12.77 -8.29 -8.63
CA ARG A 142 13.76 -8.08 -9.71
C ARG A 142 13.27 -7.10 -10.77
N VAL A 143 12.54 -6.08 -10.35
CA VAL A 143 12.12 -4.99 -11.23
C VAL A 143 13.35 -4.21 -11.66
N ARG A 144 13.44 -3.88 -12.94
CA ARG A 144 14.53 -3.05 -13.46
C ARG A 144 14.23 -1.58 -13.23
N LEU A 145 15.26 -0.79 -12.99
CA LEU A 145 15.11 0.65 -12.69
C LEU A 145 14.40 1.39 -13.84
N GLU A 146 14.75 1.06 -15.08
CA GLU A 146 14.18 1.70 -16.28
C GLU A 146 12.67 1.48 -16.44
N GLU A 147 12.10 0.48 -15.77
CA GLU A 147 10.64 0.26 -15.78
C GLU A 147 9.89 1.35 -15.02
N LEU A 148 10.54 2.06 -14.09
CA LEU A 148 10.00 3.23 -13.40
C LEU A 148 9.91 4.46 -14.32
N ASP A 149 10.91 4.66 -15.18
CA ASP A 149 10.99 5.79 -16.12
C ASP A 149 9.80 5.83 -17.09
N ASP A 150 9.20 4.67 -17.35
CA ASP A 150 8.03 4.51 -18.24
C ASP A 150 6.69 4.78 -17.52
N CYS A 151 6.71 5.13 -16.24
CA CYS A 151 5.49 5.38 -15.46
C CYS A 151 5.12 6.87 -15.45
N PRO A 152 3.82 7.21 -15.50
CA PRO A 152 3.38 8.58 -15.28
C PRO A 152 3.75 9.07 -13.88
N GLN A 153 4.28 10.28 -13.78
CA GLN A 153 4.66 10.89 -12.49
C GLN A 153 3.50 10.96 -11.50
N GLU A 154 2.30 11.21 -11.97
CA GLU A 154 1.09 11.30 -11.16
C GLU A 154 0.67 9.99 -10.49
N TRP A 155 1.34 8.86 -10.75
CA TRP A 155 1.08 7.59 -10.06
C TRP A 155 1.88 7.43 -8.77
N PHE A 156 2.86 8.31 -8.48
CA PHE A 156 3.74 8.18 -7.33
C PHE A 156 3.45 9.25 -6.28
N TYR A 157 2.71 8.87 -5.25
CA TYR A 157 2.39 9.75 -4.13
C TYR A 157 3.37 9.59 -2.98
N TYR A 158 3.91 8.39 -2.79
CA TYR A 158 4.89 8.04 -1.75
C TYR A 158 5.57 6.71 -2.05
N ALA A 159 6.64 6.42 -1.29
CA ALA A 159 7.38 5.17 -1.36
C ALA A 159 7.66 4.64 0.05
N HIS A 160 7.84 3.32 0.19
CA HIS A 160 8.26 2.70 1.43
C HIS A 160 9.76 2.40 1.39
N LEU A 161 10.53 3.06 2.26
CA LEU A 161 11.97 2.91 2.35
C LEU A 161 12.33 1.91 3.43
N CYS A 162 12.89 0.81 3.03
CA CYS A 162 13.48 -0.21 3.90
C CYS A 162 14.60 -0.91 3.16
N ASP A 163 15.40 -1.69 3.88
CA ASP A 163 16.48 -2.49 3.31
C ASP A 163 16.32 -3.97 3.68
N CYS A 164 17.15 -4.83 3.14
CA CYS A 164 17.19 -6.25 3.48
C CYS A 164 18.55 -6.86 3.17
N GLU A 165 18.82 -8.00 3.79
CA GLU A 165 19.97 -8.82 3.47
C GLU A 165 19.92 -9.39 2.04
N ALA A 166 21.08 -9.60 1.44
CA ALA A 166 21.27 -10.46 0.29
C ALA A 166 21.71 -11.86 0.76
N PRO A 167 21.35 -12.96 0.06
CA PRO A 167 20.58 -13.06 -1.18
C PRO A 167 19.06 -13.04 -0.97
N ILE A 168 18.32 -12.86 -2.07
CA ILE A 168 16.84 -12.97 -2.05
C ILE A 168 16.46 -14.42 -1.72
N PRO A 169 15.60 -14.66 -0.70
CA PRO A 169 15.11 -16.00 -0.38
C PRO A 169 14.43 -16.67 -1.58
N THR A 170 14.59 -17.98 -1.72
CA THR A 170 14.03 -18.75 -2.84
C THR A 170 12.78 -19.54 -2.49
N ASP A 171 12.52 -19.72 -1.19
CA ASP A 171 11.29 -20.33 -0.69
C ASP A 171 10.34 -19.28 -0.14
N GLU A 172 9.05 -19.57 -0.22
CA GLU A 172 8.00 -18.62 0.14
C GLU A 172 7.97 -18.29 1.64
N GLU A 173 8.24 -19.28 2.50
CA GLU A 173 8.23 -19.10 3.95
C GLU A 173 9.31 -18.10 4.38
N SER A 174 10.55 -18.29 3.93
CA SER A 174 11.66 -17.37 4.19
C SER A 174 11.43 -15.99 3.57
N LEU A 175 10.83 -15.95 2.36
CA LEU A 175 10.53 -14.71 1.66
C LEU A 175 9.54 -13.85 2.47
N ILE A 176 8.49 -14.48 3.00
CA ILE A 176 7.48 -13.83 3.84
C ILE A 176 8.07 -13.44 5.20
N HIS A 177 8.76 -14.36 5.86
CA HIS A 177 9.32 -14.13 7.19
C HIS A 177 10.29 -12.94 7.19
N THR A 178 11.30 -12.99 6.33
CA THR A 178 12.33 -11.93 6.27
C THR A 178 11.75 -10.59 5.79
N GLY A 179 10.72 -10.64 4.92
CA GLY A 179 10.05 -9.43 4.45
C GLY A 179 9.14 -8.76 5.49
N ARG A 180 8.74 -9.50 6.53
CA ARG A 180 7.87 -8.98 7.61
C ARG A 180 8.62 -8.69 8.90
N ALA A 181 9.61 -9.51 9.25
CA ALA A 181 10.25 -9.50 10.56
C ALA A 181 11.73 -9.09 10.54
N GLU A 182 12.40 -9.08 9.37
CA GLU A 182 13.85 -8.88 9.27
C GLU A 182 14.22 -7.78 8.28
N ARG A 183 13.38 -6.73 8.17
CA ARG A 183 13.74 -5.54 7.40
C ARG A 183 14.84 -4.77 8.12
N LEU A 184 15.77 -4.25 7.35
CA LEU A 184 16.85 -3.37 7.81
C LEU A 184 16.47 -1.90 7.59
N TYR A 185 17.17 -1.00 8.27
CA TYR A 185 17.07 0.41 7.97
C TYR A 185 17.71 0.73 6.60
N PRO A 186 17.23 1.75 5.90
CA PRO A 186 17.80 2.17 4.62
C PRO A 186 19.31 2.39 4.69
N GLY A 187 20.05 1.70 3.81
CA GLY A 187 21.52 1.76 3.74
C GLY A 187 22.26 0.72 4.58
N GLU A 188 21.55 -0.14 5.32
CA GLU A 188 22.18 -1.22 6.09
C GLU A 188 22.20 -2.55 5.35
N GLY A 189 21.55 -2.67 4.19
CA GLY A 189 21.40 -3.92 3.44
C GLY A 189 21.91 -3.84 2.01
N ALA A 190 21.26 -4.60 1.14
CA ALA A 190 21.69 -4.79 -0.25
C ALA A 190 20.80 -4.10 -1.29
N ILE A 191 19.75 -3.43 -0.87
CA ILE A 191 18.82 -2.77 -1.80
C ILE A 191 19.46 -1.47 -2.35
N PRO A 192 19.52 -1.26 -3.67
CA PRO A 192 20.03 -0.04 -4.26
C PRO A 192 19.01 1.11 -4.12
N ILE A 193 18.73 1.54 -2.88
CA ILE A 193 17.64 2.48 -2.56
C ILE A 193 17.83 3.81 -3.27
N HIS A 194 19.06 4.33 -3.30
CA HIS A 194 19.34 5.61 -3.96
C HIS A 194 18.98 5.57 -5.45
N GLU A 195 19.35 4.47 -6.12
CA GLU A 195 19.05 4.26 -7.53
C GLU A 195 17.53 4.13 -7.76
N ILE A 196 16.84 3.36 -6.91
CA ILE A 196 15.37 3.22 -7.00
C ILE A 196 14.71 4.59 -6.88
N ILE A 197 15.07 5.38 -5.87
CA ILE A 197 14.49 6.71 -5.64
C ILE A 197 14.79 7.67 -6.78
N SER A 198 15.99 7.59 -7.37
CA SER A 198 16.38 8.49 -8.48
C SER A 198 15.63 8.19 -9.80
N HIS A 199 15.00 7.01 -9.93
CA HIS A 199 14.16 6.63 -11.06
C HIS A 199 12.65 6.81 -10.81
N ILE A 200 12.23 7.15 -9.59
CA ILE A 200 10.84 7.53 -9.35
C ILE A 200 10.63 8.94 -9.91
N PRO A 201 9.70 9.11 -10.88
CA PRO A 201 9.50 10.37 -11.59
C PRO A 201 9.10 11.56 -10.72
#